data_07ab4bbacef9c39e16f58cdeea6a9b15
#
_entry.id   07ab4bbacef9c39e16f58cdeea6a9b15
#
_cell.length_a   1.000
_cell.length_b   1.000
_cell.length_c   1.000
_cell.angle_alpha   90.00
_cell.angle_beta   90.00
_cell.angle_gamma   90.00
#
_symmetry.space_group_name_H-M   'P 1'
#
loop_
_entity.id
_entity.type
_entity.pdbx_description
1 polymer ?
#
loop_
_entity_poly.entity_id
_entity_poly.type
_entity_poly.pdbx_seq_one_letter_code
_entity_poly.pdbx_strand_id
1 'polypeptide(L)'
;ELAMRLILKNWNRLKKEGLLFALTGELGMGKTIFAKGIGQFLKIKAEITSPTYSYLNEYTFQREGCQGTFYHLDAWKIDQQQELALLKIDQLLKANQVMVIEWWDKIAKFLPKSFQQRAIELNLSGQDHWRKIKLWEKNQH
;
A
#
# COMPACT_ATOMS: atom_id res chain seq x y z
N GLU A 1 -11.22 -1.39 9.85
CA GLU A 1 -12.35 -2.16 9.32
C GLU A 1 -12.18 -2.48 7.85
N LEU A 2 -12.10 -1.46 7.02
CA LEU A 2 -11.92 -1.68 5.60
C LEU A 2 -10.60 -2.38 5.31
N ALA A 3 -9.52 -1.93 5.94
CA ALA A 3 -8.21 -2.52 5.77
C ALA A 3 -8.22 -4.01 6.12
N MET A 4 -8.82 -4.33 7.26
CA MET A 4 -8.91 -5.72 7.72
C MET A 4 -9.65 -6.59 6.70
N ARG A 5 -10.79 -6.11 6.22
CA ARG A 5 -11.59 -6.86 5.25
C ARG A 5 -10.84 -7.11 3.95
N LEU A 6 -10.14 -6.09 3.48
CA LEU A 6 -9.42 -6.20 2.22
C LEU A 6 -8.25 -7.17 2.31
N ILE A 7 -7.54 -7.16 3.43
CA ILE A 7 -6.44 -8.11 3.60
C ILE A 7 -6.98 -9.53 3.72
N LEU A 8 -8.01 -9.74 4.53
CA LEU A 8 -8.60 -11.07 4.69
C LEU A 8 -9.06 -11.64 3.36
N LYS A 9 -9.75 -10.82 2.59
CA LYS A 9 -10.25 -11.25 1.28
C LYS A 9 -9.11 -11.64 0.35
N ASN A 10 -7.96 -11.01 0.50
CA ASN A 10 -6.83 -11.19 -0.42
C ASN A 10 -5.67 -11.94 0.23
N TRP A 11 -5.93 -12.67 1.32
CA TRP A 11 -4.86 -13.31 2.08
C TRP A 11 -4.06 -14.30 1.25
N ASN A 12 -4.73 -15.10 0.44
CA ASN A 12 -4.03 -16.06 -0.43
C ASN A 12 -3.18 -15.36 -1.48
N ARG A 13 -3.69 -14.27 -2.01
CA ARG A 13 -2.93 -13.48 -2.98
C ARG A 13 -1.70 -12.87 -2.33
N LEU A 14 -1.83 -12.40 -1.08
CA LEU A 14 -0.70 -11.86 -0.34
C LEU A 14 0.42 -12.89 -0.24
N LYS A 15 0.05 -14.12 0.08
CA LYS A 15 1.04 -15.19 0.26
C LYS A 15 1.69 -15.59 -1.05
N LYS A 16 1.01 -15.43 -2.17
CA LYS A 16 1.54 -15.80 -3.47
C LYS A 16 2.38 -14.72 -4.11
N GLU A 17 1.93 -13.49 -4.08
CA GLU A 17 2.58 -12.43 -4.84
C GLU A 17 2.68 -11.11 -4.10
N GLY A 18 2.07 -10.99 -2.94
CA GLY A 18 2.03 -9.74 -2.19
C GLY A 18 0.81 -8.91 -2.53
N LEU A 19 0.57 -7.89 -1.71
CA LEU A 19 -0.57 -6.99 -1.89
C LEU A 19 -0.10 -5.54 -2.00
N LEU A 20 -0.69 -4.81 -2.94
CA LEU A 20 -0.44 -3.39 -3.13
C LEU A 20 -1.74 -2.63 -2.95
N PHE A 21 -1.77 -1.74 -1.96
CA PHE A 21 -2.89 -0.81 -1.76
C PHE A 21 -2.44 0.56 -2.21
N ALA A 22 -3.15 1.12 -3.17
CA ALA A 22 -2.80 2.40 -3.77
C ALA A 22 -3.85 3.43 -3.39
N LEU A 23 -3.45 4.41 -2.60
CA LEU A 23 -4.38 5.35 -1.98
C LEU A 23 -4.31 6.71 -2.65
N THR A 24 -5.49 7.23 -2.98
CA THR A 24 -5.62 8.57 -3.51
C THR A 24 -6.63 9.34 -2.66
N GLY A 25 -6.71 10.66 -2.86
CA GLY A 25 -7.63 11.48 -2.12
C GLY A 25 -6.91 12.58 -1.36
N GLU A 26 -7.68 13.56 -0.92
CA GLU A 26 -7.12 14.77 -0.35
C GLU A 26 -6.89 14.72 1.14
N LEU A 27 -7.55 13.79 1.85
CA LEU A 27 -7.51 13.79 3.31
C LEU A 27 -6.41 12.86 3.80
N GLY A 28 -5.25 13.48 4.13
CA GLY A 28 -4.08 12.71 4.55
C GLY A 28 -4.33 11.85 5.77
N MET A 29 -5.12 12.32 6.73
CA MET A 29 -5.39 11.55 7.93
C MET A 29 -6.08 10.22 7.65
N GLY A 30 -7.02 10.20 6.70
CA GLY A 30 -7.71 8.97 6.34
C GLY A 30 -6.76 7.93 5.74
N LYS A 31 -5.81 8.40 4.95
CA LYS A 31 -4.81 7.52 4.35
C LYS A 31 -3.91 6.90 5.42
N THR A 32 -3.50 7.72 6.39
CA THR A 32 -2.70 7.24 7.51
C THR A 32 -3.48 6.25 8.37
N ILE A 33 -4.76 6.50 8.58
CA ILE A 33 -5.62 5.59 9.33
C ILE A 33 -5.70 4.24 8.62
N PHE A 34 -5.78 4.25 7.30
CA PHE A 34 -5.79 2.99 6.55
C PHE A 34 -4.49 2.21 6.78
N ALA A 35 -3.35 2.88 6.69
CA ALA A 35 -2.06 2.24 6.92
C ALA A 35 -1.97 1.68 8.35
N LYS A 36 -2.49 2.42 9.33
CA LYS A 36 -2.52 1.93 10.72
C LYS A 36 -3.40 0.70 10.85
N GLY A 37 -4.51 0.66 10.12
CA GLY A 37 -5.38 -0.51 10.11
C GLY A 37 -4.68 -1.74 9.56
N ILE A 38 -3.89 -1.57 8.51
CA ILE A 38 -3.07 -2.65 7.96
C ILE A 38 -2.10 -3.15 9.04
N GLY A 39 -1.39 -2.23 9.68
CA GLY A 39 -0.43 -2.59 10.72
C GLY A 39 -1.07 -3.34 11.88
N GLN A 40 -2.26 -2.91 12.29
CA GLN A 40 -3.02 -3.58 13.34
C GLN A 40 -3.36 -5.01 12.95
N PHE A 41 -3.86 -5.19 11.73
CA PHE A 41 -4.21 -6.52 11.27
C PHE A 41 -3.00 -7.44 11.24
N LEU A 42 -1.86 -6.91 10.79
CA LEU A 42 -0.63 -7.68 10.70
C LEU A 42 0.06 -7.87 12.05
N LYS A 43 -0.51 -7.30 13.11
CA LYS A 43 0.01 -7.39 14.47
C LYS A 43 1.42 -6.79 14.61
N ILE A 44 1.64 -5.72 13.88
CA ILE A 44 2.90 -4.97 13.97
C ILE A 44 2.88 -4.18 15.27
N LYS A 45 3.91 -4.35 16.09
CA LYS A 45 3.98 -3.70 17.40
C LYS A 45 4.46 -2.27 17.31
N ALA A 46 5.27 -1.94 16.33
CA ALA A 46 5.77 -0.60 16.15
C ALA A 46 4.62 0.33 15.75
N GLU A 47 4.75 1.59 16.13
CA GLU A 47 3.75 2.59 15.74
C GLU A 47 3.87 2.88 14.25
N ILE A 48 2.75 2.78 13.55
CA ILE A 48 2.71 3.11 12.12
C ILE A 48 2.52 4.61 11.99
N THR A 49 3.51 5.26 11.39
CA THR A 49 3.47 6.71 11.17
C THR A 49 3.72 7.02 9.72
N SER A 50 3.38 8.25 9.31
CA SER A 50 3.73 8.70 7.98
C SER A 50 5.24 8.86 7.88
N PRO A 51 5.85 8.46 6.76
CA PRO A 51 7.28 8.69 6.56
C PRO A 51 7.59 10.19 6.56
N THR A 52 8.59 10.62 7.35
CA THR A 52 8.93 12.03 7.46
C THR A 52 10.23 12.39 6.76
N TYR A 53 11.28 11.63 6.98
CA TYR A 53 12.59 11.93 6.41
C TYR A 53 12.92 11.09 5.20
N SER A 54 12.42 9.89 5.16
CA SER A 54 12.48 9.06 3.97
C SER A 54 11.07 8.88 3.45
N TYR A 55 10.94 8.53 2.20
CA TYR A 55 9.62 8.34 1.62
C TYR A 55 8.99 7.01 2.01
N LEU A 56 9.80 6.09 2.54
CA LEU A 56 9.41 4.70 2.74
C LEU A 56 9.74 4.25 4.15
N ASN A 57 8.74 3.72 4.84
CA ASN A 57 8.92 3.03 6.12
C ASN A 57 8.73 1.54 5.92
N GLU A 58 9.49 0.74 6.66
CA GLU A 58 9.43 -0.71 6.59
C GLU A 58 9.15 -1.28 7.97
N TYR A 59 8.23 -2.24 8.03
CA TYR A 59 7.88 -2.92 9.27
C TYR A 59 7.84 -4.42 9.02
N THR A 60 8.48 -5.21 9.87
CA THR A 60 8.37 -6.65 9.75
C THR A 60 7.13 -7.15 10.48
N PHE A 61 6.54 -8.23 9.99
CA PHE A 61 5.37 -8.81 10.64
C PHE A 61 5.40 -10.32 10.55
N GLN A 62 4.65 -10.94 11.45
CA GLN A 62 4.42 -12.37 11.42
C GLN A 62 3.00 -12.62 11.88
N ARG A 63 2.22 -13.29 11.03
CA ARG A 63 0.84 -13.60 11.33
C ARG A 63 0.45 -14.90 10.63
N GLU A 64 -0.04 -15.85 11.41
CA GLU A 64 -0.61 -17.09 10.88
C GLU A 64 0.30 -17.79 9.88
N GLY A 65 1.56 -17.94 10.25
CA GLY A 65 2.53 -18.58 9.39
C GLY A 65 3.06 -17.75 8.25
N CYS A 66 2.56 -16.52 8.09
CA CYS A 66 3.06 -15.60 7.09
C CYS A 66 4.03 -14.62 7.73
N GLN A 67 5.26 -14.62 7.26
CA GLN A 67 6.28 -13.70 7.74
C GLN A 67 6.73 -12.83 6.58
N GLY A 68 6.63 -11.52 6.74
CA GLY A 68 6.95 -10.62 5.66
C GLY A 68 7.23 -9.21 6.12
N THR A 69 7.15 -8.29 5.17
CA THR A 69 7.40 -6.87 5.42
C THR A 69 6.21 -6.06 4.93
N PHE A 70 5.86 -5.06 5.72
CA PHE A 70 4.88 -4.05 5.35
C PHE A 70 5.64 -2.79 4.98
N TYR A 71 5.48 -2.35 3.74
CA TYR A 71 6.08 -1.13 3.24
C TYR A 71 5.04 -0.02 3.19
N HIS A 72 5.36 1.11 3.77
CA HIS A 72 4.47 2.26 3.76
C HIS A 72 5.19 3.42 3.06
N LEU A 73 4.72 3.79 1.89
CA LEU A 73 5.30 4.84 1.06
C LEU A 73 4.35 6.03 1.02
N ASP A 74 4.87 7.22 1.31
CA ASP A 74 4.15 8.47 1.10
C ASP A 74 4.81 9.21 -0.06
N ALA A 75 4.10 9.28 -1.18
CA ALA A 75 4.66 9.88 -2.38
C ALA A 75 4.43 11.39 -2.49
N TRP A 76 3.88 12.00 -1.44
CA TRP A 76 3.55 13.43 -1.50
C TRP A 76 4.73 14.30 -1.89
N LYS A 77 5.92 14.00 -1.34
CA LYS A 77 7.11 14.81 -1.55
C LYS A 77 7.98 14.35 -2.72
N ILE A 78 7.58 13.32 -3.41
CA ILE A 78 8.34 12.84 -4.56
C ILE A 78 8.00 13.71 -5.75
N ASP A 79 8.95 14.53 -6.18
CA ASP A 79 8.74 15.45 -7.29
C ASP A 79 9.34 14.98 -8.60
N GLN A 80 10.32 14.09 -8.53
CA GLN A 80 11.07 13.68 -9.72
C GLN A 80 11.08 12.16 -9.83
N GLN A 81 11.05 11.72 -11.08
CA GLN A 81 11.09 10.30 -11.37
C GLN A 81 12.35 9.63 -10.84
N GLN A 82 13.46 10.37 -10.81
CA GLN A 82 14.72 9.82 -10.30
C GLN A 82 14.62 9.43 -8.83
N GLU A 83 13.92 10.23 -8.03
CA GLU A 83 13.74 9.91 -6.61
C GLU A 83 12.96 8.61 -6.46
N LEU A 84 11.93 8.45 -7.25
CA LEU A 84 11.12 7.23 -7.21
C LEU A 84 11.93 6.02 -7.66
N ALA A 85 12.73 6.19 -8.71
CA ALA A 85 13.55 5.11 -9.24
C ALA A 85 14.53 4.55 -8.21
N LEU A 86 15.05 5.42 -7.35
CA LEU A 86 15.98 4.99 -6.30
C LEU A 86 15.34 4.07 -5.28
N LEU A 87 14.04 4.18 -5.08
CA LEU A 87 13.34 3.35 -4.10
C LEU A 87 13.08 1.93 -4.61
N LYS A 88 13.05 1.75 -5.92
CA LYS A 88 12.84 0.42 -6.56
C LYS A 88 11.63 -0.31 -6.00
N ILE A 89 10.54 0.42 -5.79
CA ILE A 89 9.37 -0.11 -5.09
C ILE A 89 8.71 -1.29 -5.81
N ASP A 90 8.77 -1.29 -7.15
CA ASP A 90 8.21 -2.38 -7.92
C ASP A 90 8.97 -3.70 -7.70
N GLN A 91 10.22 -3.63 -7.24
CA GLN A 91 11.02 -4.80 -6.94
C GLN A 91 10.82 -5.30 -5.50
N LEU A 92 10.24 -4.47 -4.64
CA LEU A 92 10.01 -4.83 -3.25
C LEU A 92 8.79 -5.71 -3.05
N LEU A 93 7.83 -5.63 -3.95
CA LEU A 93 6.55 -6.29 -3.76
C LEU A 93 6.61 -7.74 -4.24
N LYS A 94 6.86 -8.63 -3.31
CA LYS A 94 6.98 -10.06 -3.55
C LYS A 94 6.03 -10.81 -2.62
N ALA A 95 6.03 -12.12 -2.70
CA ALA A 95 5.23 -12.96 -1.82
C ALA A 95 5.44 -12.56 -0.36
N ASN A 96 4.35 -12.54 0.39
CA ASN A 96 4.32 -12.22 1.82
C ASN A 96 4.65 -10.76 2.12
N GLN A 97 4.60 -9.89 1.12
CA GLN A 97 4.82 -8.47 1.35
C GLN A 97 3.52 -7.70 1.17
N VAL A 98 3.36 -6.65 1.94
CA VAL A 98 2.23 -5.73 1.82
C VAL A 98 2.78 -4.34 1.62
N MET A 99 2.25 -3.61 0.67
CA MET A 99 2.68 -2.25 0.40
C MET A 99 1.47 -1.33 0.37
N VAL A 100 1.59 -0.20 1.05
CA VAL A 100 0.60 0.88 0.99
C VAL A 100 1.30 2.10 0.43
N ILE A 101 0.77 2.65 -0.65
CA ILE A 101 1.32 3.85 -1.29
C ILE A 101 0.28 4.95 -1.19
N GLU A 102 0.62 6.04 -0.47
CA GLU A 102 -0.21 7.24 -0.42
C GLU A 102 0.18 8.16 -1.57
N TRP A 103 -0.79 8.93 -2.06
CA TRP A 103 -0.61 9.80 -3.21
C TRP A 103 -0.22 9.05 -4.46
N TRP A 104 -0.86 7.90 -4.63
CA TRP A 104 -0.61 7.02 -5.77
C TRP A 104 -0.69 7.73 -7.12
N ASP A 105 -1.64 8.63 -7.27
CA ASP A 105 -1.85 9.35 -8.52
C ASP A 105 -0.66 10.21 -8.94
N LYS A 106 0.21 10.59 -8.00
CA LYS A 106 1.41 11.36 -8.33
C LYS A 106 2.47 10.52 -9.03
N ILE A 107 2.53 9.24 -8.72
CA ILE A 107 3.67 8.42 -9.16
C ILE A 107 3.28 7.26 -10.06
N ALA A 108 2.01 6.94 -10.16
CA ALA A 108 1.58 5.75 -10.89
C ALA A 108 2.13 5.71 -12.31
N LYS A 109 2.11 6.83 -12.99
CA LYS A 109 2.53 6.90 -14.40
C LYS A 109 4.02 6.57 -14.60
N PHE A 110 4.83 6.65 -13.54
CA PHE A 110 6.25 6.35 -13.63
C PHE A 110 6.57 4.89 -13.32
N LEU A 111 5.56 4.10 -12.99
CA LEU A 111 5.75 2.71 -12.61
C LEU A 111 5.36 1.77 -13.75
N PRO A 112 5.97 0.58 -13.80
CA PRO A 112 5.59 -0.37 -14.85
C PRO A 112 4.11 -0.70 -14.83
N LYS A 113 3.52 -0.89 -16.00
CA LYS A 113 2.10 -1.21 -16.09
C LYS A 113 1.75 -2.49 -15.35
N SER A 114 2.65 -3.47 -15.40
CA SER A 114 2.42 -4.72 -14.69
C SER A 114 2.31 -4.50 -13.19
N PHE A 115 3.08 -3.55 -12.65
CA PHE A 115 2.99 -3.19 -11.24
C PHE A 115 1.69 -2.44 -10.97
N GLN A 116 1.34 -1.49 -11.82
CA GLN A 116 0.11 -0.73 -11.67
C GLN A 116 -1.13 -1.64 -11.65
N GLN A 117 -1.12 -2.68 -12.44
CA GLN A 117 -2.25 -3.61 -12.53
C GLN A 117 -2.43 -4.46 -11.29
N ARG A 118 -1.44 -4.50 -10.42
CA ARG A 118 -1.54 -5.22 -9.16
C ARG A 118 -2.24 -4.42 -8.08
N ALA A 119 -2.44 -3.13 -8.29
CA ALA A 119 -2.93 -2.22 -7.27
C ALA A 119 -4.40 -2.43 -6.96
N ILE A 120 -4.71 -2.48 -5.67
CA ILE A 120 -6.06 -2.29 -5.18
C ILE A 120 -6.18 -0.80 -4.90
N GLU A 121 -6.87 -0.08 -5.76
CA GLU A 121 -6.94 1.36 -5.68
C GLU A 121 -8.10 1.81 -4.82
N LEU A 122 -7.81 2.67 -3.86
CA LEU A 122 -8.79 3.21 -2.95
C LEU A 122 -8.74 4.73 -3.02
N ASN A 123 -9.91 5.33 -3.14
CA ASN A 123 -10.02 6.79 -3.17
C ASN A 123 -10.77 7.28 -1.93
N LEU A 124 -10.10 8.12 -1.15
CA LEU A 124 -10.71 8.75 0.02
C LEU A 124 -11.14 10.14 -0.36
N SER A 125 -12.43 10.42 -0.20
CA SER A 125 -12.98 11.71 -0.54
C SER A 125 -14.04 12.12 0.47
N GLY A 126 -14.36 13.43 0.48
CA GLY A 126 -15.39 13.94 1.37
C GLY A 126 -15.00 13.86 2.83
N GLN A 127 -15.87 13.39 3.66
CA GLN A 127 -15.72 13.43 5.11
C GLN A 127 -15.11 12.13 5.63
N ASP A 128 -13.88 11.87 5.26
CA ASP A 128 -13.12 10.68 5.72
C ASP A 128 -13.77 9.36 5.34
N HIS A 129 -14.50 9.34 4.23
CA HIS A 129 -15.14 8.13 3.76
C HIS A 129 -14.48 7.63 2.49
N TRP A 130 -14.25 6.32 2.43
CA TRP A 130 -13.79 5.67 1.22
C TRP A 130 -14.97 5.50 0.28
N ARG A 131 -15.06 6.36 -0.73
CA ARG A 131 -16.21 6.38 -1.63
C ARG A 131 -16.04 5.53 -2.86
N LYS A 132 -14.82 5.25 -3.23
CA LYS A 132 -14.56 4.53 -4.46
C LYS A 132 -13.45 3.54 -4.26
N ILE A 133 -13.74 2.30 -4.56
CA ILE A 133 -12.75 1.23 -4.53
C ILE A 133 -12.65 0.70 -5.94
N LYS A 134 -11.45 0.74 -6.48
CA LYS A 134 -11.18 0.19 -7.80
C LYS A 134 -10.18 -0.94 -7.66
N LEU A 135 -10.60 -2.12 -8.07
CA LEU A 135 -9.75 -3.29 -8.02
C LEU A 135 -9.22 -3.57 -9.40
N TRP A 136 -7.92 -3.46 -9.55
CA TRP A 136 -7.26 -3.93 -10.75
C TRP A 136 -6.97 -5.40 -10.54
N GLU A 137 -7.79 -6.23 -11.12
CA GLU A 137 -7.53 -7.64 -11.04
C GLU A 137 -6.72 -8.05 -12.25
N LYS A 138 -5.68 -8.81 -11.97
CA LYS A 138 -4.98 -9.43 -13.06
C LYS A 138 -5.97 -10.19 -13.88
N ASN A 139 -5.78 -10.17 -15.15
CA ASN A 139 -6.52 -11.03 -15.99
C ASN A 139 -6.40 -12.44 -15.46
N GLN A 140 -7.52 -13.03 -15.17
CA GLN A 140 -7.57 -14.28 -14.42
C GLN A 140 -7.29 -15.51 -15.27
N HIS A 141 -6.90 -15.29 -16.47
CA HIS A 141 -6.79 -16.41 -17.40
C HIS A 141 -5.41 -16.72 -17.81
#